data_7b84b3d9ec9dfe2f4660a714e5c815e1
#
_entry.id   7b84b3d9ec9dfe2f4660a714e5c815e1
#
_cell.length_a   1.000
_cell.length_b   1.000
_cell.length_c   1.000
_cell.angle_alpha   90.00
_cell.angle_beta   90.00
_cell.angle_gamma   90.00
#
_symmetry.space_group_name_H-M   'P 1'
#
loop_
_entity.id
_entity.type
_entity.pdbx_description
1 polymer ?
#
loop_
_entity_poly.entity_id
_entity_poly.type
_entity_poly.pdbx_seq_one_letter_code
_entity_poly.pdbx_strand_id
1 'polypeptide(L)'
;MKLSPSVFRSLIFLFFSLSVVTMQAQEPKRVTPDSIRISLLTCASGEEIYSLFGHTAIRYENYTRGIDAVFNYGIFNFNAPNFILRFALGETDYQLGVTDYERFAAEYYYLERNVWQQELNLTVQEKEKLVMLLEENYRPENRIYRYNFFYDNCATRPRDLIEKSIDGTLQYAGDMTDTDSGISFRDLLHKYSKGHPWSRFGMDLCMGSQADRTINRRLMMFVPFYVQEYFNQARIVNKEGETRPLVLNEEKIIVTGSEEAEQPSDDFTPMQAALLLLILTAAATIYGIRRKKTLWGIDFALFFAAGTAGCILAFLALFSQHPAVSPNYLLFVFHPLHLFCLPCMLNRVRKRKRSRYMLANFIVLTLFILLWLVIPQRFPLAVLPLALCLLIRSASNLILTYDKK
;
A
#
# COMPACT_ATOMS: atom_id res chain seq x y z
N MET A 1 60.03 57.52 -25.42
CA MET A 1 60.82 56.99 -24.28
C MET A 1 60.58 55.47 -24.26
N LYS A 2 61.55 54.65 -24.72
CA LYS A 2 61.43 53.18 -24.74
C LYS A 2 61.94 52.66 -23.40
N LEU A 3 61.06 52.06 -22.62
CA LEU A 3 61.41 51.38 -21.38
C LEU A 3 62.32 50.19 -21.69
N SER A 4 63.41 50.02 -20.90
CA SER A 4 64.35 48.94 -21.12
C SER A 4 63.72 47.59 -20.86
N PRO A 5 64.12 46.50 -21.54
CA PRO A 5 63.60 45.18 -21.40
C PRO A 5 63.67 44.59 -19.98
N SER A 6 64.63 45.11 -19.17
CA SER A 6 64.74 44.69 -17.74
C SER A 6 63.65 45.27 -16.86
N VAL A 7 63.17 46.50 -17.09
CA VAL A 7 62.09 47.13 -16.32
C VAL A 7 60.76 46.48 -16.66
N PHE A 8 60.58 46.06 -17.92
CA PHE A 8 59.37 45.33 -18.34
C PHE A 8 59.30 43.92 -17.72
N ARG A 9 60.42 43.21 -17.60
CA ARG A 9 60.47 41.91 -16.90
C ARG A 9 60.21 42.04 -15.38
N SER A 10 60.72 43.08 -14.76
CA SER A 10 60.49 43.34 -13.33
C SER A 10 59.01 43.69 -13.03
N LEU A 11 58.34 44.41 -13.92
CA LEU A 11 56.90 44.71 -13.81
C LEU A 11 56.03 43.50 -14.01
N ILE A 12 56.39 42.56 -14.90
CA ILE A 12 55.67 41.28 -15.08
C ILE A 12 55.86 40.39 -13.85
N PHE A 13 57.04 40.34 -13.24
CA PHE A 13 57.27 39.60 -12.01
C PHE A 13 56.51 40.17 -10.80
N LEU A 14 56.40 41.52 -10.73
CA LEU A 14 55.65 42.20 -9.69
C LEU A 14 54.12 41.96 -9.87
N PHE A 15 53.64 41.90 -11.10
CA PHE A 15 52.22 41.58 -11.39
C PHE A 15 51.87 40.11 -11.12
N PHE A 16 52.79 39.16 -11.34
CA PHE A 16 52.62 37.76 -11.03
C PHE A 16 52.75 37.45 -9.52
N SER A 17 53.53 38.25 -8.77
CA SER A 17 53.64 38.09 -7.33
C SER A 17 52.49 38.73 -6.53
N LEU A 18 51.73 39.70 -7.13
CA LEU A 18 50.52 40.25 -6.50
C LEU A 18 49.26 39.48 -6.84
N SER A 19 49.28 38.53 -7.79
CA SER A 19 48.16 37.66 -8.12
C SER A 19 48.17 36.29 -7.42
N VAL A 20 49.05 36.07 -6.43
CA VAL A 20 48.80 35.10 -5.35
C VAL A 20 47.77 35.74 -4.44
N VAL A 21 46.58 36.02 -5.01
CA VAL A 21 45.34 36.11 -4.23
C VAL A 21 45.29 34.81 -3.46
N THR A 22 45.47 34.94 -2.16
CA THR A 22 45.12 33.93 -1.20
C THR A 22 43.76 33.40 -1.60
N MET A 23 43.69 32.23 -2.27
CA MET A 23 42.58 31.33 -2.14
C MET A 23 42.60 30.94 -0.65
N GLN A 24 41.98 31.76 0.19
CA GLN A 24 41.52 31.33 1.47
C GLN A 24 40.55 30.21 1.10
N ALA A 25 41.02 28.97 1.21
CA ALA A 25 40.14 27.85 1.32
C ALA A 25 39.17 28.26 2.42
N GLN A 26 37.91 28.55 2.05
CA GLN A 26 36.84 28.71 3.03
C GLN A 26 36.89 27.40 3.82
N GLU A 27 37.37 27.47 5.05
CA GLU A 27 37.26 26.34 5.95
C GLU A 27 35.81 25.90 5.85
N PRO A 28 35.54 24.60 5.64
CA PRO A 28 34.17 24.11 5.62
C PRO A 28 33.53 24.64 6.90
N LYS A 29 32.49 25.46 6.77
CA LYS A 29 31.73 25.99 7.90
C LYS A 29 31.50 24.82 8.84
N ARG A 30 32.09 24.84 10.05
CA ARG A 30 31.87 23.80 11.05
C ARG A 30 30.38 23.76 11.26
N VAL A 31 29.78 22.63 10.95
CA VAL A 31 28.36 22.35 11.22
C VAL A 31 28.23 22.41 12.74
N THR A 32 27.64 23.47 13.26
CA THR A 32 27.33 23.51 14.69
C THR A 32 26.28 22.45 14.97
N PRO A 33 26.39 21.72 16.06
CA PRO A 33 25.44 20.63 16.41
C PRO A 33 23.97 21.06 16.36
N ASP A 34 23.68 22.29 16.71
CA ASP A 34 22.33 22.87 16.74
C ASP A 34 21.79 23.30 15.36
N SER A 35 22.56 23.13 14.29
CA SER A 35 22.15 23.56 12.95
C SER A 35 21.36 22.52 12.18
N ILE A 36 21.22 21.30 12.71
CA ILE A 36 20.51 20.20 12.06
C ILE A 36 19.21 19.91 12.81
N ARG A 37 18.10 19.95 12.10
CA ARG A 37 16.79 19.44 12.54
C ARG A 37 16.39 18.26 11.65
N ILE A 38 15.89 17.19 12.27
CA ILE A 38 15.35 16.04 11.56
C ILE A 38 13.95 15.79 12.09
N SER A 39 13.00 15.65 11.17
CA SER A 39 11.60 15.46 11.49
C SER A 39 11.00 14.30 10.72
N LEU A 40 10.11 13.57 11.36
CA LEU A 40 9.21 12.64 10.68
C LEU A 40 8.01 13.43 10.15
N LEU A 41 7.71 13.28 8.88
CA LEU A 41 6.52 13.84 8.25
C LEU A 41 5.48 12.73 8.09
N THR A 42 4.23 13.01 8.51
CA THR A 42 3.08 12.16 8.28
C THR A 42 2.07 12.91 7.42
N CYS A 43 1.75 12.36 6.27
CA CYS A 43 0.85 12.99 5.30
C CYS A 43 -0.52 12.31 5.35
N ALA A 44 -1.58 13.10 5.32
CA ALA A 44 -2.96 12.63 5.30
C ALA A 44 -3.22 11.67 4.12
N SER A 45 -4.26 10.86 4.25
CA SER A 45 -4.79 10.03 3.17
C SER A 45 -5.16 10.89 1.95
N GLY A 46 -5.04 10.30 0.77
CA GLY A 46 -5.52 10.89 -0.48
C GLY A 46 -6.63 10.01 -1.07
N GLU A 47 -7.16 10.41 -2.21
CA GLU A 47 -8.29 9.72 -2.88
C GLU A 47 -7.85 8.49 -3.68
N GLU A 48 -6.62 8.47 -4.16
CA GLU A 48 -6.08 7.39 -4.97
C GLU A 48 -5.78 6.13 -4.14
N ILE A 49 -6.02 4.95 -4.70
CA ILE A 49 -5.88 3.67 -3.98
C ILE A 49 -4.52 3.54 -3.28
N TYR A 50 -3.44 3.99 -3.92
CA TYR A 50 -2.08 3.93 -3.37
C TYR A 50 -1.83 4.98 -2.28
N SER A 51 -2.67 5.99 -2.15
CA SER A 51 -2.54 7.08 -1.17
C SER A 51 -3.54 7.01 0.00
N LEU A 52 -4.49 6.06 -0.04
CA LEU A 52 -5.53 5.90 0.99
C LEU A 52 -4.96 5.77 2.42
N PHE A 53 -3.78 5.20 2.55
CA PHE A 53 -3.16 4.91 3.85
C PHE A 53 -2.30 6.06 4.38
N GLY A 54 -2.24 7.18 3.66
CA GLY A 54 -1.32 8.27 3.97
C GLY A 54 0.10 7.99 3.46
N HIS A 55 1.06 8.79 3.94
CA HIS A 55 2.47 8.67 3.58
C HIS A 55 3.36 9.08 4.73
N THR A 56 4.59 8.55 4.77
CA THR A 56 5.63 8.95 5.73
C THR A 56 6.90 9.35 4.99
N ALA A 57 7.51 10.46 5.42
CA ALA A 57 8.79 10.92 4.89
C ALA A 57 9.68 11.42 6.03
N ILE A 58 10.98 11.62 5.75
CA ILE A 58 11.91 12.23 6.69
C ILE A 58 12.35 13.58 6.12
N ARG A 59 12.14 14.66 6.85
CA ARG A 59 12.66 15.99 6.53
C ARG A 59 13.98 16.20 7.23
N TYR A 60 14.95 16.63 6.48
CA TYR A 60 16.29 17.01 6.93
C TYR A 60 16.53 18.49 6.65
N GLU A 61 16.73 19.25 7.70
CA GLU A 61 17.03 20.67 7.63
C GLU A 61 18.45 20.91 8.16
N ASN A 62 19.26 21.66 7.41
CA ASN A 62 20.59 22.09 7.83
C ASN A 62 20.73 23.58 7.58
N TYR A 63 20.49 24.37 8.62
CA TYR A 63 20.48 25.81 8.55
C TYR A 63 21.85 26.41 8.17
N THR A 64 22.96 25.76 8.55
CA THR A 64 24.30 26.21 8.21
C THR A 64 24.60 26.06 6.73
N ARG A 65 24.06 25.01 6.08
CA ARG A 65 24.26 24.70 4.66
C ARG A 65 23.13 25.21 3.78
N GLY A 66 22.05 25.71 4.36
CA GLY A 66 20.85 26.12 3.61
C GLY A 66 20.16 24.93 2.92
N ILE A 67 20.18 23.74 3.52
CA ILE A 67 19.54 22.54 3.00
C ILE A 67 18.24 22.32 3.74
N ASP A 68 17.17 22.12 2.98
CA ASP A 68 15.87 21.67 3.47
C ASP A 68 15.32 20.63 2.50
N ALA A 69 15.50 19.37 2.83
CA ALA A 69 15.25 18.25 1.92
C ALA A 69 14.34 17.19 2.57
N VAL A 70 13.53 16.53 1.74
CA VAL A 70 12.61 15.48 2.16
C VAL A 70 12.99 14.17 1.49
N PHE A 71 13.23 13.16 2.30
CA PHE A 71 13.51 11.79 1.89
C PHE A 71 12.21 11.01 1.82
N ASN A 72 11.81 10.60 0.61
CA ASN A 72 10.57 9.90 0.33
C ASN A 72 10.84 8.45 -0.07
N TYR A 73 10.45 7.48 0.77
CA TYR A 73 10.42 6.08 0.41
C TYR A 73 9.12 5.73 -0.32
N GLY A 74 9.17 4.77 -1.24
CA GLY A 74 7.97 4.31 -1.92
C GLY A 74 7.68 5.01 -3.25
N ILE A 75 8.65 5.72 -3.82
CA ILE A 75 8.50 6.27 -5.17
C ILE A 75 8.56 5.13 -6.19
N PHE A 76 7.59 5.08 -7.09
CA PHE A 76 7.50 4.05 -8.12
C PHE A 76 7.21 4.65 -9.50
N ASN A 77 7.44 3.86 -10.55
CA ASN A 77 7.26 4.29 -11.92
C ASN A 77 6.23 3.40 -12.64
N PHE A 78 5.04 3.91 -12.90
CA PHE A 78 3.99 3.23 -13.66
C PHE A 78 4.41 2.85 -15.10
N ASN A 79 5.36 3.59 -15.67
CA ASN A 79 5.86 3.33 -17.03
C ASN A 79 6.97 2.25 -17.09
N ALA A 80 7.30 1.64 -15.95
CA ALA A 80 8.27 0.55 -15.92
C ALA A 80 7.75 -0.65 -16.75
N PRO A 81 8.63 -1.35 -17.49
CA PRO A 81 8.22 -2.51 -18.28
C PRO A 81 7.48 -3.57 -17.44
N ASN A 82 6.35 -4.04 -17.95
CA ASN A 82 5.50 -5.04 -17.30
C ASN A 82 5.05 -4.66 -15.88
N PHE A 83 4.89 -3.36 -15.58
CA PHE A 83 4.57 -2.87 -14.24
C PHE A 83 3.38 -3.63 -13.61
N ILE A 84 2.25 -3.77 -14.34
CA ILE A 84 1.04 -4.44 -13.81
C ILE A 84 1.34 -5.90 -13.43
N LEU A 85 2.06 -6.64 -14.27
CA LEU A 85 2.41 -8.03 -14.00
C LEU A 85 3.35 -8.14 -12.80
N ARG A 86 4.39 -7.30 -12.75
CA ARG A 86 5.32 -7.25 -11.63
C ARG A 86 4.62 -6.83 -10.33
N PHE A 87 3.70 -5.88 -10.41
CA PHE A 87 2.88 -5.50 -9.27
C PHE A 87 2.03 -6.68 -8.78
N ALA A 88 1.33 -7.38 -9.68
CA ALA A 88 0.52 -8.55 -9.32
C ALA A 88 1.38 -9.68 -8.70
N LEU A 89 2.61 -9.85 -9.17
CA LEU A 89 3.56 -10.82 -8.61
C LEU A 89 4.17 -10.38 -7.26
N GLY A 90 4.00 -9.13 -6.85
CA GLY A 90 4.71 -8.57 -5.68
C GLY A 90 6.21 -8.34 -5.96
N GLU A 91 6.56 -8.11 -7.23
CA GLU A 91 7.94 -7.93 -7.70
C GLU A 91 8.23 -6.50 -8.15
N THR A 92 7.42 -5.54 -7.73
CA THR A 92 7.63 -4.14 -8.06
C THR A 92 8.73 -3.55 -7.22
N ASP A 93 9.71 -2.95 -7.89
CA ASP A 93 10.77 -2.21 -7.24
C ASP A 93 10.34 -0.75 -7.09
N TYR A 94 10.54 -0.24 -5.89
CA TYR A 94 10.32 1.14 -5.51
C TYR A 94 11.66 1.77 -5.17
N GLN A 95 11.71 3.08 -5.05
CA GLN A 95 12.95 3.76 -4.73
C GLN A 95 12.78 4.83 -3.67
N LEU A 96 13.89 5.14 -3.01
CA LEU A 96 14.05 6.36 -2.22
C LEU A 96 14.30 7.53 -3.17
N GLY A 97 13.49 8.58 -3.05
CA GLY A 97 13.71 9.85 -3.70
C GLY A 97 13.99 10.97 -2.69
N VAL A 98 14.65 12.01 -3.15
CA VAL A 98 14.91 13.22 -2.36
C VAL A 98 14.41 14.42 -3.14
N THR A 99 13.66 15.29 -2.47
CA THR A 99 13.12 16.53 -3.04
C THR A 99 13.35 17.68 -2.07
N ASP A 100 13.41 18.90 -2.59
CA ASP A 100 13.38 20.09 -1.74
C ASP A 100 12.03 20.19 -1.02
N TYR A 101 12.06 20.69 0.22
CA TYR A 101 10.84 20.82 1.02
C TYR A 101 9.79 21.72 0.38
N GLU A 102 10.19 22.81 -0.26
CA GLU A 102 9.25 23.71 -0.96
C GLU A 102 8.42 22.96 -2.02
N ARG A 103 9.09 22.11 -2.80
CA ARG A 103 8.42 21.28 -3.81
C ARG A 103 7.50 20.24 -3.18
N PHE A 104 7.95 19.59 -2.12
CA PHE A 104 7.14 18.65 -1.35
C PHE A 104 5.89 19.36 -0.79
N ALA A 105 6.07 20.51 -0.15
CA ALA A 105 4.96 21.27 0.43
C ALA A 105 3.96 21.74 -0.63
N ALA A 106 4.44 22.22 -1.78
CA ALA A 106 3.59 22.63 -2.90
C ALA A 106 2.74 21.48 -3.44
N GLU A 107 3.31 20.26 -3.53
CA GLU A 107 2.59 19.05 -3.94
C GLU A 107 1.44 18.74 -2.97
N TYR A 108 1.71 18.66 -1.66
CA TYR A 108 0.69 18.34 -0.66
C TYR A 108 -0.37 19.44 -0.50
N TYR A 109 0.04 20.70 -0.67
CA TYR A 109 -0.91 21.81 -0.70
C TYR A 109 -1.84 21.72 -1.93
N TYR A 110 -1.30 21.41 -3.11
CA TYR A 110 -2.08 21.21 -4.33
C TYR A 110 -3.04 20.02 -4.25
N LEU A 111 -2.61 18.93 -3.60
CA LEU A 111 -3.41 17.74 -3.38
C LEU A 111 -4.42 17.88 -2.21
N GLU A 112 -4.47 19.06 -1.57
CA GLU A 112 -5.32 19.34 -0.41
C GLU A 112 -5.15 18.34 0.74
N ARG A 113 -3.92 17.87 0.96
CA ARG A 113 -3.58 16.87 1.99
C ARG A 113 -2.80 17.50 3.13
N ASN A 114 -3.31 17.36 4.34
CA ASN A 114 -2.63 17.83 5.56
C ASN A 114 -1.30 17.10 5.77
N VAL A 115 -0.32 17.78 6.35
CA VAL A 115 0.96 17.18 6.75
C VAL A 115 1.29 17.58 8.18
N TRP A 116 1.58 16.57 9.01
CA TRP A 116 2.09 16.73 10.37
C TRP A 116 3.60 16.52 10.38
N GLN A 117 4.28 17.32 11.18
CA GLN A 117 5.72 17.21 11.39
C GLN A 117 5.98 16.91 12.86
N GLN A 118 6.71 15.85 13.13
CA GLN A 118 7.23 15.48 14.44
C GLN A 118 8.74 15.72 14.47
N GLU A 119 9.17 16.76 15.19
CA GLU A 119 10.60 17.01 15.38
C GLU A 119 11.21 15.95 16.31
N LEU A 120 12.26 15.29 15.85
CA LEU A 120 12.88 14.20 16.60
C LEU A 120 13.93 14.70 17.57
N ASN A 121 13.84 14.25 18.84
CA ASN A 121 14.76 14.56 19.93
C ASN A 121 16.04 13.71 19.87
N LEU A 122 16.79 13.86 18.80
CA LEU A 122 18.02 13.12 18.56
C LEU A 122 19.23 13.94 19.02
N THR A 123 20.22 13.27 19.62
CA THR A 123 21.55 13.85 19.90
C THR A 123 22.27 14.15 18.59
N VAL A 124 23.35 14.91 18.67
CA VAL A 124 24.19 15.20 17.49
C VAL A 124 24.65 13.93 16.80
N GLN A 125 25.15 12.98 17.58
CA GLN A 125 25.67 11.71 17.06
C GLN A 125 24.55 10.87 16.41
N GLU A 126 23.35 10.88 16.98
CA GLU A 126 22.21 10.17 16.40
C GLU A 126 21.73 10.85 15.11
N LYS A 127 21.71 12.20 15.03
CA LYS A 127 21.42 12.94 13.81
C LYS A 127 22.43 12.62 12.71
N GLU A 128 23.73 12.65 13.03
CA GLU A 128 24.79 12.28 12.08
C GLU A 128 24.65 10.85 11.59
N LYS A 129 24.38 9.92 12.50
CA LYS A 129 24.15 8.51 12.15
C LYS A 129 22.92 8.32 11.25
N LEU A 130 21.80 9.03 11.53
CA LEU A 130 20.62 8.98 10.69
C LEU A 130 20.88 9.55 9.30
N VAL A 131 21.60 10.68 9.20
CA VAL A 131 22.02 11.27 7.93
C VAL A 131 22.88 10.29 7.13
N MET A 132 23.89 9.65 7.77
CA MET A 132 24.70 8.62 7.10
C MET A 132 23.85 7.46 6.57
N LEU A 133 22.87 7.00 7.34
CA LEU A 133 21.97 5.92 6.92
C LEU A 133 21.08 6.35 5.74
N LEU A 134 20.60 7.59 5.72
CA LEU A 134 19.82 8.14 4.61
C LEU A 134 20.66 8.30 3.35
N GLU A 135 21.88 8.84 3.47
CA GLU A 135 22.83 8.97 2.36
C GLU A 135 23.22 7.62 1.78
N GLU A 136 23.51 6.62 2.64
CA GLU A 136 23.78 5.24 2.22
C GLU A 136 22.60 4.62 1.46
N ASN A 137 21.38 4.82 1.95
CA ASN A 137 20.17 4.33 1.27
C ASN A 137 19.90 5.08 -0.06
N TYR A 138 20.36 6.32 -0.18
CA TYR A 138 20.15 7.12 -1.40
C TYR A 138 21.17 6.84 -2.51
N ARG A 139 22.25 6.12 -2.23
CA ARG A 139 23.21 5.71 -3.26
C ARG A 139 22.52 4.94 -4.39
N PRO A 140 22.95 5.09 -5.63
CA PRO A 140 22.33 4.43 -6.79
C PRO A 140 22.14 2.93 -6.64
N GLU A 141 23.09 2.26 -6.00
CA GLU A 141 23.11 0.82 -5.72
C GLU A 141 22.10 0.38 -4.63
N ASN A 142 21.72 1.29 -3.72
CA ASN A 142 20.91 0.98 -2.53
C ASN A 142 19.50 1.58 -2.59
N ARG A 143 19.28 2.63 -3.37
CA ARG A 143 18.00 3.37 -3.34
C ARG A 143 16.80 2.61 -3.89
N ILE A 144 17.04 1.57 -4.70
CA ILE A 144 16.00 0.71 -5.26
C ILE A 144 15.82 -0.49 -4.35
N TYR A 145 14.56 -0.76 -4.00
CA TYR A 145 14.25 -1.88 -3.11
C TYR A 145 12.93 -2.55 -3.48
N ARG A 146 12.79 -3.83 -3.10
CA ARG A 146 11.56 -4.57 -3.26
C ARG A 146 10.52 -4.09 -2.24
N TYR A 147 9.46 -3.49 -2.72
CA TYR A 147 8.40 -2.98 -1.87
C TYR A 147 7.50 -4.10 -1.35
N ASN A 148 7.18 -4.04 -0.07
CA ASN A 148 6.21 -4.92 0.56
C ASN A 148 5.22 -4.08 1.36
N PHE A 149 3.95 -4.11 0.97
CA PHE A 149 2.93 -3.22 1.51
C PHE A 149 2.79 -3.28 3.04
N PHE A 150 2.90 -4.46 3.65
CA PHE A 150 2.77 -4.62 5.10
C PHE A 150 4.09 -4.57 5.87
N TYR A 151 5.20 -4.94 5.25
CA TYR A 151 6.45 -5.20 5.97
C TYR A 151 7.63 -4.29 5.58
N ASP A 152 7.63 -3.74 4.37
CA ASP A 152 8.74 -2.90 3.87
C ASP A 152 8.21 -1.80 2.94
N ASN A 153 7.68 -0.72 3.55
CA ASN A 153 6.97 0.35 2.86
C ASN A 153 7.46 1.76 3.27
N CYS A 154 6.74 2.79 2.84
CA CYS A 154 7.05 4.19 3.13
C CYS A 154 6.96 4.56 4.62
N ALA A 155 6.27 3.78 5.45
CA ALA A 155 6.18 4.01 6.89
C ALA A 155 7.21 3.19 7.68
N THR A 156 7.39 1.92 7.32
CA THR A 156 8.30 1.00 8.05
C THR A 156 9.76 1.37 7.84
N ARG A 157 10.17 1.79 6.64
CA ARG A 157 11.57 2.17 6.38
C ARG A 157 12.03 3.39 7.16
N PRO A 158 11.33 4.53 7.15
CA PRO A 158 11.68 5.66 8.01
C PRO A 158 11.72 5.28 9.49
N ARG A 159 10.72 4.54 9.97
CA ARG A 159 10.67 4.03 11.35
C ARG A 159 11.94 3.26 11.69
N ASP A 160 12.30 2.27 10.90
CA ASP A 160 13.43 1.38 11.17
C ASP A 160 14.79 2.12 11.10
N LEU A 161 14.92 3.13 10.23
CA LEU A 161 16.11 3.96 10.16
C LEU A 161 16.25 4.87 11.38
N ILE A 162 15.16 5.50 11.82
CA ILE A 162 15.16 6.33 13.02
C ILE A 162 15.51 5.48 14.23
N GLU A 163 14.88 4.33 14.41
CA GLU A 163 15.20 3.40 15.50
C GLU A 163 16.68 2.96 15.48
N LYS A 164 17.20 2.64 14.30
CA LYS A 164 18.59 2.22 14.11
C LYS A 164 19.59 3.35 14.39
N SER A 165 19.19 4.60 14.27
CA SER A 165 20.06 5.74 14.54
C SER A 165 20.26 6.02 16.03
N ILE A 166 19.33 5.62 16.89
CA ILE A 166 19.32 5.88 18.32
C ILE A 166 20.48 5.16 19.00
N ASP A 167 21.16 5.87 19.90
CA ASP A 167 22.17 5.30 20.81
C ASP A 167 21.51 5.02 22.18
N GLY A 168 21.08 3.77 22.34
CA GLY A 168 20.29 3.32 23.48
C GLY A 168 19.14 2.43 23.05
N THR A 169 18.05 2.48 23.80
CA THR A 169 16.84 1.67 23.52
C THR A 169 15.63 2.59 23.35
N LEU A 170 14.87 2.38 22.27
CA LEU A 170 13.59 3.00 22.09
C LEU A 170 12.51 2.22 22.84
N GLN A 171 11.86 2.86 23.80
CA GLN A 171 10.73 2.32 24.55
C GLN A 171 9.44 2.92 24.03
N TYR A 172 8.57 2.08 23.51
CA TYR A 172 7.22 2.45 23.13
C TYR A 172 6.26 2.40 24.31
N ALA A 173 5.18 3.16 24.26
CA ALA A 173 4.10 3.04 25.22
C ALA A 173 3.36 1.71 25.05
N GLY A 174 3.60 0.78 25.97
CA GLY A 174 3.04 -0.57 25.95
C GLY A 174 3.88 -1.59 25.16
N ASP A 175 3.45 -2.83 25.20
CA ASP A 175 4.10 -3.94 24.54
C ASP A 175 3.81 -3.92 23.04
N MET A 176 4.85 -3.74 22.21
CA MET A 176 4.72 -3.73 20.75
C MET A 176 4.45 -5.11 20.15
N THR A 177 4.63 -6.18 20.92
CA THR A 177 4.31 -7.56 20.51
C THR A 177 2.88 -7.97 20.88
N ASP A 178 2.19 -7.11 21.65
CA ASP A 178 0.82 -7.35 22.09
C ASP A 178 -0.18 -7.39 20.93
N THR A 179 -1.03 -8.42 20.93
CA THR A 179 -2.09 -8.66 19.96
C THR A 179 -3.50 -8.49 20.55
N ASP A 180 -3.62 -8.03 21.79
CA ASP A 180 -4.91 -7.94 22.52
C ASP A 180 -5.91 -6.99 21.88
N SER A 181 -5.43 -6.11 20.99
CA SER A 181 -6.33 -5.24 20.20
C SER A 181 -7.31 -6.01 19.32
N GLY A 182 -7.04 -7.28 18.99
CA GLY A 182 -7.82 -8.08 18.07
C GLY A 182 -7.83 -7.59 16.62
N ILE A 183 -7.04 -6.54 16.31
CA ILE A 183 -6.98 -5.91 14.98
C ILE A 183 -6.19 -6.78 14.00
N SER A 184 -6.70 -6.91 12.78
CA SER A 184 -6.03 -7.59 11.67
C SER A 184 -5.58 -6.61 10.58
N PHE A 185 -4.79 -7.08 9.62
CA PHE A 185 -4.48 -6.28 8.42
C PHE A 185 -5.74 -5.85 7.68
N ARG A 186 -6.73 -6.75 7.52
CA ARG A 186 -7.99 -6.43 6.86
C ARG A 186 -8.77 -5.33 7.59
N ASP A 187 -8.75 -5.30 8.92
CA ASP A 187 -9.40 -4.22 9.68
C ASP A 187 -8.80 -2.86 9.38
N LEU A 188 -7.47 -2.79 9.32
CA LEU A 188 -6.78 -1.55 8.96
C LEU A 188 -7.05 -1.14 7.51
N LEU A 189 -7.04 -2.10 6.58
CA LEU A 189 -7.41 -1.82 5.20
C LEU A 189 -8.85 -1.27 5.10
N HIS A 190 -9.80 -1.86 5.83
CA HIS A 190 -11.18 -1.36 5.87
C HIS A 190 -11.30 0.03 6.49
N LYS A 191 -10.52 0.32 7.56
CA LYS A 191 -10.49 1.64 8.20
C LYS A 191 -10.10 2.73 7.20
N TYR A 192 -9.02 2.51 6.46
CA TYR A 192 -8.46 3.50 5.54
C TYR A 192 -9.08 3.49 4.13
N SER A 193 -9.89 2.49 3.78
CA SER A 193 -10.67 2.46 2.54
C SER A 193 -12.16 2.78 2.76
N LYS A 194 -12.51 3.35 3.91
CA LYS A 194 -13.86 3.89 4.17
C LYS A 194 -14.17 4.96 3.12
N GLY A 195 -15.35 4.90 2.50
CA GLY A 195 -15.69 5.80 1.39
C GLY A 195 -15.33 5.26 -0.02
N HIS A 196 -14.51 4.21 -0.13
CA HIS A 196 -14.11 3.61 -1.41
C HIS A 196 -14.62 2.15 -1.54
N PRO A 197 -15.93 1.92 -1.66
CA PRO A 197 -16.51 0.58 -1.56
C PRO A 197 -16.04 -0.40 -2.65
N TRP A 198 -15.79 0.08 -3.87
CA TRP A 198 -15.29 -0.75 -4.97
C TRP A 198 -13.81 -1.10 -4.80
N SER A 199 -12.98 -0.16 -4.38
CA SER A 199 -11.57 -0.41 -4.07
C SER A 199 -11.42 -1.40 -2.93
N ARG A 200 -12.21 -1.22 -1.85
CA ARG A 200 -12.26 -2.15 -0.72
C ARG A 200 -12.69 -3.56 -1.17
N PHE A 201 -13.74 -3.65 -1.99
CA PHE A 201 -14.20 -4.93 -2.52
C PHE A 201 -13.12 -5.64 -3.34
N GLY A 202 -12.42 -4.90 -4.22
CA GLY A 202 -11.30 -5.45 -5.00
C GLY A 202 -10.16 -5.95 -4.14
N MET A 203 -9.74 -5.17 -3.13
CA MET A 203 -8.72 -5.58 -2.15
C MET A 203 -9.16 -6.84 -1.38
N ASP A 204 -10.40 -6.88 -0.91
CA ASP A 204 -10.96 -8.01 -0.18
C ASP A 204 -10.99 -9.31 -1.00
N LEU A 205 -11.27 -9.22 -2.30
CA LEU A 205 -11.21 -10.39 -3.19
C LEU A 205 -9.79 -10.95 -3.31
N CYS A 206 -8.79 -10.06 -3.39
CA CYS A 206 -7.39 -10.47 -3.55
C CYS A 206 -6.78 -11.03 -2.26
N MET A 207 -7.26 -10.59 -1.09
CA MET A 207 -6.72 -11.02 0.20
C MET A 207 -7.28 -12.37 0.66
N GLY A 208 -6.37 -13.26 1.06
CA GLY A 208 -6.68 -14.53 1.69
C GLY A 208 -6.83 -14.45 3.21
N SER A 209 -6.91 -15.61 3.85
CA SER A 209 -7.15 -15.72 5.29
C SER A 209 -6.02 -15.19 6.18
N GLN A 210 -4.81 -15.05 5.66
CA GLN A 210 -3.69 -14.47 6.41
C GLN A 210 -3.96 -13.00 6.78
N ALA A 211 -4.74 -12.27 5.95
CA ALA A 211 -5.12 -10.90 6.23
C ALA A 211 -6.05 -10.76 7.44
N ASP A 212 -6.70 -11.85 7.86
CA ASP A 212 -7.65 -11.87 8.97
C ASP A 212 -7.02 -12.26 10.31
N ARG A 213 -5.74 -12.62 10.32
CA ARG A 213 -5.00 -12.90 11.55
C ARG A 213 -4.78 -11.61 12.33
N THR A 214 -4.94 -11.70 13.64
CA THR A 214 -4.59 -10.60 14.55
C THR A 214 -3.12 -10.25 14.40
N ILE A 215 -2.83 -8.95 14.32
CA ILE A 215 -1.49 -8.39 14.23
C ILE A 215 -1.15 -7.63 15.50
N ASN A 216 0.15 -7.56 15.80
CA ASN A 216 0.63 -6.80 16.94
C ASN A 216 0.81 -5.31 16.62
N ARG A 217 1.03 -4.50 17.64
CA ARG A 217 1.20 -3.04 17.50
C ARG A 217 2.36 -2.68 16.56
N ARG A 218 3.44 -3.46 16.59
CA ARG A 218 4.59 -3.27 15.69
C ARG A 218 4.18 -3.37 14.22
N LEU A 219 3.38 -4.38 13.89
CA LEU A 219 2.88 -4.59 12.54
C LEU A 219 1.88 -3.51 12.12
N MET A 220 1.09 -2.93 13.05
CA MET A 220 0.17 -1.82 12.73
C MET A 220 0.91 -0.59 12.17
N MET A 221 2.19 -0.43 12.52
CA MET A 221 3.03 0.67 12.03
C MET A 221 3.38 0.60 10.53
N PHE A 222 2.82 -0.35 9.76
CA PHE A 222 2.85 -0.24 8.30
C PHE A 222 2.01 0.93 7.79
N VAL A 223 1.09 1.41 8.62
CA VAL A 223 0.28 2.61 8.37
C VAL A 223 0.97 3.83 8.97
N PRO A 224 1.18 4.92 8.21
CA PRO A 224 1.86 6.14 8.66
C PRO A 224 1.36 6.72 9.98
N PHE A 225 0.04 6.79 10.16
CA PHE A 225 -0.55 7.35 11.39
C PHE A 225 -0.25 6.54 12.65
N TYR A 226 -0.05 5.22 12.55
CA TYR A 226 0.40 4.44 13.71
C TYR A 226 1.88 4.66 14.03
N VAL A 227 2.72 4.98 13.02
CA VAL A 227 4.10 5.41 13.29
C VAL A 227 4.08 6.74 14.03
N GLN A 228 3.30 7.71 13.55
CA GLN A 228 3.13 9.02 14.19
C GLN A 228 2.66 8.87 15.64
N GLU A 229 1.58 8.12 15.88
CA GLU A 229 0.99 7.92 17.20
C GLU A 229 1.98 7.28 18.18
N TYR A 230 2.63 6.18 17.78
CA TYR A 230 3.55 5.47 18.66
C TYR A 230 4.86 6.23 18.87
N PHE A 231 5.36 6.98 17.90
CA PHE A 231 6.52 7.83 18.06
C PHE A 231 6.26 8.99 19.03
N ASN A 232 5.07 9.57 19.00
CA ASN A 232 4.69 10.65 19.91
C ASN A 232 4.70 10.22 21.38
N GLN A 233 4.45 8.94 21.63
CA GLN A 233 4.43 8.36 22.98
C GLN A 233 5.77 7.69 23.36
N ALA A 234 6.69 7.52 22.40
CA ALA A 234 7.93 6.77 22.62
C ALA A 234 8.97 7.59 23.39
N ARG A 235 9.81 6.88 24.13
CA ARG A 235 10.93 7.43 24.90
C ARG A 235 12.23 6.75 24.54
N ILE A 236 13.29 7.52 24.48
CA ILE A 236 14.65 7.02 24.30
C ILE A 236 15.26 6.85 25.68
N VAL A 237 15.82 5.68 25.95
CA VAL A 237 16.60 5.37 27.15
C VAL A 237 18.05 5.20 26.74
N ASN A 238 18.93 6.09 27.21
CA ASN A 238 20.36 6.01 26.93
C ASN A 238 21.04 4.89 27.74
N LYS A 239 22.35 4.68 27.55
CA LYS A 239 23.11 3.64 28.24
C LYS A 239 23.24 3.88 29.73
N GLU A 240 23.11 5.12 30.17
CA GLU A 240 23.15 5.55 31.57
C GLU A 240 21.79 5.41 32.28
N GLY A 241 20.74 5.03 31.54
CA GLY A 241 19.36 4.87 32.03
C GLY A 241 18.54 6.17 32.05
N GLU A 242 19.06 7.27 31.53
CA GLU A 242 18.32 8.51 31.40
C GLU A 242 17.30 8.43 30.27
N THR A 243 16.14 9.01 30.49
CA THR A 243 15.03 8.93 29.54
C THR A 243 14.68 10.30 28.98
N ARG A 244 14.45 10.37 27.64
CA ARG A 244 13.93 11.55 26.97
C ARG A 244 12.80 11.17 26.00
N PRO A 245 11.84 12.06 25.67
CA PRO A 245 10.85 11.76 24.64
C PRO A 245 11.55 11.62 23.27
N LEU A 246 11.02 10.76 22.38
CA LEU A 246 11.49 10.65 21.00
C LEU A 246 11.13 11.89 20.19
N VAL A 247 9.95 12.43 20.41
CA VAL A 247 9.40 13.61 19.70
C VAL A 247 9.46 14.81 20.65
N LEU A 248 10.10 15.90 20.18
CA LEU A 248 10.15 17.17 20.91
C LEU A 248 8.88 17.98 20.77
N ASN A 249 8.39 18.06 19.54
CA ASN A 249 7.22 18.84 19.15
C ASN A 249 6.52 18.19 17.97
N GLU A 250 5.19 18.31 17.94
CA GLU A 250 4.36 17.92 16.80
C GLU A 250 3.54 19.13 16.36
N GLU A 251 3.59 19.43 15.07
CA GLU A 251 2.83 20.52 14.47
C GLU A 251 2.24 20.13 13.12
N LYS A 252 1.10 20.69 12.76
CA LYS A 252 0.52 20.56 11.43
C LYS A 252 1.11 21.65 10.54
N ILE A 253 2.08 21.31 9.69
CA ILE A 253 2.84 22.26 8.87
C ILE A 253 2.16 22.59 7.53
N ILE A 254 1.29 21.70 7.03
CA ILE A 254 0.43 21.98 5.89
C ILE A 254 -0.99 21.76 6.36
N VAL A 255 -1.78 22.84 6.34
CA VAL A 255 -3.19 22.84 6.72
C VAL A 255 -3.98 23.20 5.46
N THR A 256 -4.66 22.21 4.92
CA THR A 256 -5.64 22.38 3.86
C THR A 256 -7.03 22.36 4.49
N GLY A 257 -7.99 23.09 3.97
CA GLY A 257 -9.32 23.25 4.61
C GLY A 257 -10.17 21.96 4.69
N SER A 258 -9.69 20.85 4.18
CA SER A 258 -10.29 19.54 4.33
C SER A 258 -9.82 18.90 5.64
N GLU A 259 -10.55 19.13 6.73
CA GLU A 259 -10.60 18.12 7.80
C GLU A 259 -11.13 16.86 7.12
N GLU A 260 -10.49 15.70 7.40
CA GLU A 260 -10.76 14.34 6.86
C GLU A 260 -12.03 14.34 5.99
N ALA A 261 -11.87 14.51 4.69
CA ALA A 261 -13.02 14.56 3.81
C ALA A 261 -13.87 13.33 4.11
N GLU A 262 -15.02 13.54 4.75
CA GLU A 262 -16.09 12.56 4.74
C GLU A 262 -16.46 12.40 3.28
N GLN A 263 -15.79 11.45 2.64
CA GLN A 263 -16.06 11.19 1.24
C GLN A 263 -17.47 10.69 1.09
N PRO A 264 -18.26 11.29 0.21
CA PRO A 264 -19.61 10.87 -0.02
C PRO A 264 -19.59 9.42 -0.50
N SER A 265 -20.20 8.55 0.29
CA SER A 265 -20.41 7.13 -0.03
C SER A 265 -21.65 6.90 -0.89
N ASP A 266 -22.06 7.88 -1.69
CA ASP A 266 -23.31 7.83 -2.47
C ASP A 266 -23.19 6.96 -3.73
N ASP A 267 -22.04 6.36 -3.96
CA ASP A 267 -21.84 5.52 -5.12
C ASP A 267 -22.58 4.20 -5.03
N PHE A 268 -23.06 3.74 -6.17
CA PHE A 268 -23.62 2.41 -6.34
C PHE A 268 -22.61 1.35 -5.88
N THR A 269 -22.91 0.68 -4.77
CA THR A 269 -21.98 -0.19 -4.06
C THR A 269 -21.87 -1.59 -4.68
N PRO A 270 -20.77 -2.34 -4.45
CA PRO A 270 -20.65 -3.74 -4.87
C PRO A 270 -21.79 -4.64 -4.36
N MET A 271 -22.30 -4.37 -3.16
CA MET A 271 -23.44 -5.11 -2.62
C MET A 271 -24.73 -4.86 -3.41
N GLN A 272 -25.02 -3.61 -3.73
CA GLN A 272 -26.20 -3.25 -4.54
C GLN A 272 -26.09 -3.84 -5.95
N ALA A 273 -24.89 -3.80 -6.57
CA ALA A 273 -24.63 -4.43 -7.85
C ALA A 273 -24.86 -5.94 -7.82
N ALA A 274 -24.33 -6.62 -6.80
CA ALA A 274 -24.46 -8.05 -6.63
C ALA A 274 -25.91 -8.48 -6.35
N LEU A 275 -26.66 -7.71 -5.56
CA LEU A 275 -28.08 -7.96 -5.31
C LEU A 275 -28.93 -7.74 -6.57
N LEU A 276 -28.68 -6.68 -7.33
CA LEU A 276 -29.37 -6.45 -8.60
C LEU A 276 -29.10 -7.61 -9.57
N LEU A 277 -27.84 -8.06 -9.69
CA LEU A 277 -27.49 -9.22 -10.51
C LEU A 277 -28.21 -10.49 -10.05
N LEU A 278 -28.32 -10.72 -8.74
CA LEU A 278 -29.04 -11.85 -8.17
C LEU A 278 -30.54 -11.82 -8.53
N ILE A 279 -31.18 -10.65 -8.37
CA ILE A 279 -32.61 -10.47 -8.71
C ILE A 279 -32.84 -10.77 -10.19
N LEU A 280 -32.04 -10.21 -11.08
CA LEU A 280 -32.14 -10.43 -12.53
C LEU A 280 -31.88 -11.91 -12.89
N THR A 281 -30.87 -12.52 -12.29
CA THR A 281 -30.54 -13.93 -12.50
C THR A 281 -31.65 -14.85 -11.98
N ALA A 282 -32.24 -14.56 -10.83
CA ALA A 282 -33.35 -15.33 -10.27
C ALA A 282 -34.60 -15.21 -11.14
N ALA A 283 -35.00 -14.00 -11.54
CA ALA A 283 -36.14 -13.76 -12.42
C ALA A 283 -35.99 -14.49 -13.75
N ALA A 284 -34.82 -14.36 -14.40
CA ALA A 284 -34.52 -15.06 -15.63
C ALA A 284 -34.54 -16.59 -15.45
N THR A 285 -34.04 -17.08 -14.33
CA THR A 285 -34.03 -18.52 -14.04
C THR A 285 -35.45 -19.05 -13.85
N ILE A 286 -36.32 -18.38 -13.08
CA ILE A 286 -37.74 -18.73 -12.92
C ILE A 286 -38.45 -18.73 -14.28
N TYR A 287 -38.23 -17.70 -15.10
CA TYR A 287 -38.77 -17.67 -16.47
C TYR A 287 -38.27 -18.84 -17.32
N GLY A 288 -36.98 -19.14 -17.25
CA GLY A 288 -36.36 -20.26 -17.99
C GLY A 288 -36.97 -21.62 -17.59
N ILE A 289 -37.14 -21.88 -16.28
CA ILE A 289 -37.72 -23.10 -15.76
C ILE A 289 -39.21 -23.21 -16.21
N ARG A 290 -40.00 -22.17 -16.02
CA ARG A 290 -41.42 -22.16 -16.43
C ARG A 290 -41.61 -22.38 -17.93
N ARG A 291 -40.73 -21.81 -18.76
CA ARG A 291 -40.75 -21.91 -20.24
C ARG A 291 -39.93 -23.09 -20.75
N LYS A 292 -39.35 -23.89 -19.88
CA LYS A 292 -38.44 -25.00 -20.22
C LYS A 292 -37.27 -24.53 -21.14
N LYS A 293 -36.76 -23.33 -20.93
CA LYS A 293 -35.62 -22.75 -21.68
C LYS A 293 -34.37 -22.75 -20.81
N THR A 294 -33.23 -23.16 -21.34
CA THR A 294 -31.95 -23.24 -20.59
C THR A 294 -31.29 -21.90 -20.30
N LEU A 295 -31.56 -20.86 -21.12
CA LEU A 295 -30.95 -19.54 -21.02
C LEU A 295 -29.40 -19.58 -20.92
N TRP A 296 -28.80 -20.44 -21.71
CA TRP A 296 -27.34 -20.73 -21.71
C TRP A 296 -26.46 -19.48 -21.84
N GLY A 297 -26.95 -18.38 -22.44
CA GLY A 297 -26.20 -17.12 -22.55
C GLY A 297 -25.94 -16.47 -21.18
N ILE A 298 -26.88 -16.61 -20.23
CA ILE A 298 -26.69 -16.16 -18.83
C ILE A 298 -25.65 -17.02 -18.16
N ASP A 299 -25.69 -18.34 -18.37
CA ASP A 299 -24.66 -19.25 -17.84
C ASP A 299 -23.27 -18.89 -18.39
N PHE A 300 -23.20 -18.61 -19.71
CA PHE A 300 -21.95 -18.16 -20.31
C PHE A 300 -21.41 -16.90 -19.59
N ALA A 301 -22.21 -15.83 -19.49
CA ALA A 301 -21.76 -14.57 -18.91
C ALA A 301 -21.31 -14.71 -17.45
N LEU A 302 -22.10 -15.38 -16.62
CA LEU A 302 -21.79 -15.55 -15.21
C LEU A 302 -20.56 -16.45 -14.98
N PHE A 303 -20.51 -17.61 -15.64
CA PHE A 303 -19.38 -18.52 -15.43
C PHE A 303 -18.09 -18.03 -16.11
N PHE A 304 -18.20 -17.28 -17.20
CA PHE A 304 -17.04 -16.61 -17.80
C PHE A 304 -16.46 -15.55 -16.86
N ALA A 305 -17.30 -14.66 -16.33
CA ALA A 305 -16.87 -13.61 -15.39
C ALA A 305 -16.28 -14.21 -14.10
N ALA A 306 -16.97 -15.20 -13.51
CA ALA A 306 -16.51 -15.90 -12.31
C ALA A 306 -15.19 -16.64 -12.54
N GLY A 307 -15.03 -17.27 -13.72
CA GLY A 307 -13.81 -17.99 -14.07
C GLY A 307 -12.63 -17.05 -14.36
N THR A 308 -12.89 -15.88 -14.96
CA THR A 308 -11.86 -14.85 -15.16
C THR A 308 -11.37 -14.32 -13.81
N ALA A 309 -12.29 -13.97 -12.90
CA ALA A 309 -11.94 -13.61 -11.52
C ALA A 309 -11.15 -14.75 -10.84
N GLY A 310 -11.59 -15.98 -11.00
CA GLY A 310 -10.93 -17.16 -10.46
C GLY A 310 -9.52 -17.37 -11.00
N CYS A 311 -9.25 -17.09 -12.27
CA CYS A 311 -7.89 -17.13 -12.81
C CYS A 311 -6.99 -16.06 -12.17
N ILE A 312 -7.50 -14.85 -11.96
CA ILE A 312 -6.76 -13.78 -11.29
C ILE A 312 -6.46 -14.19 -9.84
N LEU A 313 -7.46 -14.65 -9.08
CA LEU A 313 -7.27 -15.06 -7.70
C LEU A 313 -6.34 -16.27 -7.57
N ALA A 314 -6.43 -17.25 -8.46
CA ALA A 314 -5.53 -18.39 -8.47
C ALA A 314 -4.10 -17.97 -8.81
N PHE A 315 -3.92 -17.05 -9.78
CA PHE A 315 -2.61 -16.49 -10.11
C PHE A 315 -1.99 -15.80 -8.89
N LEU A 316 -2.74 -14.92 -8.21
CA LEU A 316 -2.26 -14.25 -7.00
C LEU A 316 -1.94 -15.25 -5.90
N ALA A 317 -2.82 -16.21 -5.63
CA ALA A 317 -2.63 -17.17 -4.54
C ALA A 317 -1.45 -18.13 -4.76
N LEU A 318 -1.08 -18.44 -6.02
CA LEU A 318 -0.06 -19.42 -6.35
C LEU A 318 1.31 -18.81 -6.72
N PHE A 319 1.32 -17.62 -7.30
CA PHE A 319 2.54 -17.03 -7.85
C PHE A 319 2.94 -15.70 -7.24
N SER A 320 2.01 -15.00 -6.57
CA SER A 320 2.33 -13.70 -5.99
C SER A 320 3.12 -13.82 -4.69
N GLN A 321 4.12 -12.93 -4.54
CA GLN A 321 4.90 -12.75 -3.31
C GLN A 321 4.24 -11.74 -2.35
N HIS A 322 3.08 -11.19 -2.72
CA HIS A 322 2.35 -10.31 -1.80
C HIS A 322 1.97 -11.06 -0.53
N PRO A 323 2.20 -10.45 0.65
CA PRO A 323 1.75 -11.04 1.89
C PRO A 323 0.22 -11.10 1.92
N ALA A 324 -0.30 -12.10 2.64
CA ALA A 324 -1.72 -12.24 2.92
C ALA A 324 -2.66 -12.47 1.71
N VAL A 325 -2.16 -12.83 0.52
CA VAL A 325 -3.02 -13.23 -0.62
C VAL A 325 -3.37 -14.73 -0.62
N SER A 326 -2.67 -15.54 0.18
CA SER A 326 -2.85 -16.99 0.27
C SER A 326 -2.90 -17.47 1.73
N PRO A 327 -3.67 -18.55 2.03
CA PRO A 327 -4.68 -19.19 1.19
C PRO A 327 -5.92 -18.31 1.00
N ASN A 328 -6.50 -18.32 -0.22
CA ASN A 328 -7.71 -17.57 -0.52
C ASN A 328 -8.88 -18.51 -0.80
N TYR A 329 -9.81 -18.63 0.16
CA TYR A 329 -10.95 -19.52 0.08
C TYR A 329 -12.06 -19.04 -0.86
N LEU A 330 -11.97 -17.81 -1.41
CA LEU A 330 -12.84 -17.37 -2.51
C LEU A 330 -12.66 -18.19 -3.78
N LEU A 331 -11.57 -18.95 -3.89
CA LEU A 331 -11.36 -19.92 -4.96
C LEU A 331 -12.38 -21.06 -4.98
N PHE A 332 -13.19 -21.25 -3.94
CA PHE A 332 -14.35 -22.14 -3.99
C PHE A 332 -15.54 -21.53 -4.74
N VAL A 333 -15.63 -20.20 -4.82
CA VAL A 333 -16.68 -19.49 -5.55
C VAL A 333 -16.19 -19.10 -6.94
N PHE A 334 -14.99 -18.52 -7.01
CA PHE A 334 -14.36 -18.03 -8.22
C PHE A 334 -13.13 -18.89 -8.50
N HIS A 335 -13.25 -19.87 -9.40
CA HIS A 335 -12.14 -20.75 -9.72
C HIS A 335 -11.90 -20.89 -11.22
N PRO A 336 -10.68 -21.16 -11.67
CA PRO A 336 -10.33 -21.25 -13.10
C PRO A 336 -11.15 -22.30 -13.87
N LEU A 337 -11.59 -23.35 -13.22
CA LEU A 337 -12.39 -24.41 -13.85
C LEU A 337 -13.71 -23.89 -14.45
N HIS A 338 -14.22 -22.74 -13.99
CA HIS A 338 -15.36 -22.09 -14.63
C HIS A 338 -15.07 -21.77 -16.10
N LEU A 339 -13.86 -21.32 -16.42
CA LEU A 339 -13.44 -21.07 -17.82
C LEU A 339 -13.07 -22.37 -18.57
N PHE A 340 -12.26 -23.24 -17.96
CA PHE A 340 -11.78 -24.45 -18.62
C PHE A 340 -12.93 -25.42 -18.94
N CYS A 341 -13.92 -25.53 -18.08
CA CYS A 341 -15.08 -26.39 -18.29
C CYS A 341 -16.21 -25.71 -19.08
N LEU A 342 -16.12 -24.40 -19.34
CA LEU A 342 -17.19 -23.60 -19.94
C LEU A 342 -17.71 -24.17 -21.27
N PRO A 343 -16.88 -24.51 -22.27
CA PRO A 343 -17.37 -25.04 -23.56
C PRO A 343 -18.14 -26.34 -23.39
N CYS A 344 -17.60 -27.27 -22.59
CA CYS A 344 -18.21 -28.57 -22.36
C CYS A 344 -19.54 -28.41 -21.58
N MET A 345 -19.53 -27.59 -20.54
CA MET A 345 -20.70 -27.26 -19.74
C MET A 345 -21.82 -26.68 -20.60
N LEU A 346 -21.53 -25.64 -21.42
CA LEU A 346 -22.51 -24.97 -22.27
C LEU A 346 -23.10 -25.91 -23.33
N ASN A 347 -22.28 -26.77 -23.96
CA ASN A 347 -22.76 -27.76 -24.91
C ASN A 347 -23.78 -28.72 -24.27
N ARG A 348 -23.54 -29.13 -23.02
CA ARG A 348 -24.51 -29.98 -22.27
C ARG A 348 -25.78 -29.19 -21.90
N VAL A 349 -25.64 -27.96 -21.41
CA VAL A 349 -26.76 -27.07 -21.04
C VAL A 349 -27.65 -26.80 -22.27
N ARG A 350 -27.06 -26.42 -23.43
CA ARG A 350 -27.79 -26.17 -24.69
C ARG A 350 -28.58 -27.41 -25.15
N LYS A 351 -28.00 -28.61 -25.03
CA LYS A 351 -28.62 -29.87 -25.38
C LYS A 351 -29.58 -30.40 -24.31
N ARG A 352 -29.80 -29.65 -23.21
CA ARG A 352 -30.59 -30.10 -22.02
C ARG A 352 -30.11 -31.42 -21.50
N LYS A 353 -28.81 -31.64 -21.43
CA LYS A 353 -28.20 -32.83 -20.83
C LYS A 353 -27.65 -32.47 -19.45
N ARG A 354 -27.78 -33.40 -18.50
CA ARG A 354 -27.20 -33.25 -17.15
C ARG A 354 -25.69 -32.98 -17.25
N SER A 355 -25.25 -31.84 -16.69
CA SER A 355 -23.85 -31.51 -16.59
C SER A 355 -23.28 -31.93 -15.24
N ARG A 356 -22.25 -32.82 -15.27
CA ARG A 356 -21.55 -33.21 -14.02
C ARG A 356 -20.87 -32.00 -13.38
N TYR A 357 -20.41 -31.07 -14.20
CA TYR A 357 -19.80 -29.84 -13.72
C TYR A 357 -20.81 -28.96 -12.92
N MET A 358 -22.01 -28.75 -13.46
CA MET A 358 -23.06 -28.01 -12.76
C MET A 358 -23.47 -28.68 -11.44
N LEU A 359 -23.50 -30.01 -11.39
CA LEU A 359 -23.76 -30.75 -10.16
C LEU A 359 -22.64 -30.52 -9.13
N ALA A 360 -21.38 -30.66 -9.54
CA ALA A 360 -20.24 -30.44 -8.65
C ALA A 360 -20.22 -28.99 -8.13
N ASN A 361 -20.44 -28.02 -9.02
CA ASN A 361 -20.50 -26.60 -8.63
C ASN A 361 -21.66 -26.32 -7.68
N PHE A 362 -22.84 -26.93 -7.90
CA PHE A 362 -23.96 -26.80 -6.97
C PHE A 362 -23.57 -27.29 -5.56
N ILE A 363 -22.91 -28.45 -5.47
CA ILE A 363 -22.47 -29.02 -4.20
C ILE A 363 -21.44 -28.12 -3.52
N VAL A 364 -20.41 -27.72 -4.27
CA VAL A 364 -19.33 -26.87 -3.72
C VAL A 364 -19.86 -25.53 -3.20
N LEU A 365 -20.71 -24.84 -3.97
CA LEU A 365 -21.30 -23.57 -3.55
C LEU A 365 -22.27 -23.73 -2.37
N THR A 366 -23.03 -24.81 -2.34
CA THR A 366 -23.89 -25.11 -1.17
C THR A 366 -23.05 -25.29 0.09
N LEU A 367 -21.98 -26.09 0.00
CA LEU A 367 -21.08 -26.31 1.14
C LEU A 367 -20.37 -24.99 1.53
N PHE A 368 -19.92 -24.20 0.57
CA PHE A 368 -19.29 -22.91 0.84
C PHE A 368 -20.23 -21.98 1.62
N ILE A 369 -21.49 -21.87 1.20
CA ILE A 369 -22.48 -21.03 1.87
C ILE A 369 -22.81 -21.56 3.28
N LEU A 370 -22.96 -22.87 3.43
CA LEU A 370 -23.22 -23.47 4.74
C LEU A 370 -22.04 -23.31 5.71
N LEU A 371 -20.84 -23.37 5.21
CA LEU A 371 -19.60 -23.23 5.98
C LEU A 371 -19.07 -21.79 6.06
N TRP A 372 -19.80 -20.81 5.55
CA TRP A 372 -19.40 -19.41 5.45
C TRP A 372 -18.78 -18.85 6.74
N LEU A 373 -19.39 -19.15 7.88
CA LEU A 373 -18.96 -18.66 9.21
C LEU A 373 -17.86 -19.53 9.84
N VAL A 374 -17.57 -20.69 9.28
CA VAL A 374 -16.57 -21.64 9.80
C VAL A 374 -15.24 -21.50 9.07
N ILE A 375 -15.29 -21.08 7.80
CA ILE A 375 -14.07 -20.86 7.00
C ILE A 375 -13.26 -19.73 7.63
N PRO A 376 -11.95 -19.94 7.87
CA PRO A 376 -11.11 -18.96 8.58
C PRO A 376 -10.68 -17.80 7.67
N GLN A 377 -11.64 -17.16 7.00
CA GLN A 377 -11.47 -15.99 6.15
C GLN A 377 -12.73 -15.14 6.21
N ARG A 378 -12.58 -13.85 6.42
CA ARG A 378 -13.69 -12.90 6.30
C ARG A 378 -13.90 -12.56 4.82
N PHE A 379 -15.11 -12.77 4.36
CA PHE A 379 -15.51 -12.53 2.98
C PHE A 379 -16.30 -11.24 2.85
N PRO A 380 -16.11 -10.44 1.78
CA PRO A 380 -17.00 -9.31 1.49
C PRO A 380 -18.44 -9.85 1.25
N LEU A 381 -19.41 -9.27 1.93
CA LEU A 381 -20.79 -9.74 1.89
C LEU A 381 -21.37 -9.78 0.47
N ALA A 382 -20.87 -8.95 -0.45
CA ALA A 382 -21.27 -8.96 -1.86
C ALA A 382 -20.95 -10.28 -2.59
N VAL A 383 -20.04 -11.10 -2.06
CA VAL A 383 -19.74 -12.43 -2.62
C VAL A 383 -20.92 -13.40 -2.45
N LEU A 384 -21.73 -13.24 -1.40
CA LEU A 384 -22.87 -14.13 -1.14
C LEU A 384 -23.91 -14.07 -2.28
N PRO A 385 -24.46 -12.93 -2.68
CA PRO A 385 -25.36 -12.86 -3.83
C PRO A 385 -24.70 -13.29 -5.15
N LEU A 386 -23.39 -13.07 -5.34
CA LEU A 386 -22.68 -13.57 -6.52
C LEU A 386 -22.60 -15.10 -6.53
N ALA A 387 -22.28 -15.74 -5.40
CA ALA A 387 -22.28 -17.18 -5.25
C ALA A 387 -23.69 -17.76 -5.48
N LEU A 388 -24.74 -17.10 -4.97
CA LEU A 388 -26.13 -17.49 -5.21
C LEU A 388 -26.52 -17.43 -6.68
N CYS A 389 -26.03 -16.46 -7.48
CA CYS A 389 -26.25 -16.43 -8.92
C CYS A 389 -25.74 -17.72 -9.59
N LEU A 390 -24.51 -18.14 -9.27
CA LEU A 390 -23.93 -19.37 -9.81
C LEU A 390 -24.66 -20.63 -9.30
N LEU A 391 -25.08 -20.62 -8.03
CA LEU A 391 -25.80 -21.73 -7.41
C LEU A 391 -27.16 -21.96 -8.06
N ILE A 392 -27.99 -20.91 -8.21
CA ILE A 392 -29.33 -21.04 -8.81
C ILE A 392 -29.26 -21.41 -10.29
N ARG A 393 -28.22 -20.97 -11.03
CA ARG A 393 -27.99 -21.40 -12.40
C ARG A 393 -27.61 -22.88 -12.47
N SER A 394 -26.77 -23.34 -11.53
CA SER A 394 -26.43 -24.76 -11.43
C SER A 394 -27.65 -25.60 -11.10
N ALA A 395 -28.47 -25.17 -10.13
CA ALA A 395 -29.76 -25.83 -9.79
C ALA A 395 -30.72 -25.87 -11.00
N SER A 396 -30.83 -24.78 -11.75
CA SER A 396 -31.67 -24.71 -12.96
C SER A 396 -31.33 -25.81 -13.99
N ASN A 397 -30.03 -26.08 -14.22
CA ASN A 397 -29.62 -27.17 -15.10
C ASN A 397 -30.06 -28.56 -14.57
N LEU A 398 -29.95 -28.77 -13.27
CA LEU A 398 -30.37 -30.02 -12.64
C LEU A 398 -31.88 -30.22 -12.77
N ILE A 399 -32.68 -29.17 -12.50
CA ILE A 399 -34.16 -29.22 -12.60
C ILE A 399 -34.59 -29.51 -14.05
N LEU A 400 -34.09 -28.72 -15.02
CA LEU A 400 -34.46 -28.83 -16.43
C LEU A 400 -34.04 -30.15 -17.09
N THR A 401 -33.12 -30.90 -16.47
CA THR A 401 -32.67 -32.21 -16.98
C THR A 401 -33.31 -33.37 -16.25
N TYR A 402 -33.87 -33.16 -15.03
CA TYR A 402 -34.60 -34.16 -14.30
C TYR A 402 -35.99 -34.43 -14.91
N ASP A 403 -36.71 -33.37 -15.33
CA ASP A 403 -38.02 -33.43 -15.96
C ASP A 403 -38.06 -34.16 -17.34
N LYS A 404 -36.95 -34.72 -17.78
CA LYS A 404 -36.86 -35.48 -19.04
C LYS A 404 -36.92 -37.01 -18.85
N LYS A 405 -37.10 -37.47 -17.59
CA LYS A 405 -37.39 -38.86 -17.30
C LYS A 405 -38.91 -39.03 -17.14
#